data_c770378d9d9b2173a6f84b1e407f55e5
#
_entry.id   c770378d9d9b2173a6f84b1e407f55e5
#
_cell.length_a   1.000
_cell.length_b   1.000
_cell.length_c   1.000
_cell.angle_alpha   90.00
_cell.angle_beta   90.00
_cell.angle_gamma   90.00
#
_symmetry.space_group_name_H-M   'P 1'
#
loop_
_entity.id
_entity.type
_entity.pdbx_description
1 polymer ?
#
loop_
_entity_poly.entity_id
_entity_poly.type
_entity_poly.pdbx_seq_one_letter_code
_entity_poly.pdbx_strand_id
1 'polypeptide(L)'
;MCIRDRYVLDNFATVDEAVAELSKELFRIDDPDLPNGAKSTLHLSISDSTGNSAIFEYINGNLVIHHGRDCQIMTNSPSYDKQQTLDDYWNQIGGLIMLPGTNRASDRFVRASFYIKALPQTSDYRQAVAGVFSVMRNVSVPLGISIPSQPNIASTRWRTVADQKHRVYYFESTLSPDIFWIDFNNLDFSTGEKVKKLTLTTGKIYAGDAADKMQVSEPFMFLFGI
;
A
#
# COMPACT_ATOMS: atom_id res chain seq x y z
N MET A 1 -5.68 -1.86 8.18
CA MET A 1 -6.10 -0.91 7.11
C MET A 1 -6.26 0.44 7.77
N CYS A 2 -5.67 1.47 7.20
CA CYS A 2 -5.78 2.84 7.70
C CYS A 2 -7.21 3.35 7.44
N ILE A 3 -7.73 4.22 8.32
CA ILE A 3 -9.06 4.83 8.15
C ILE A 3 -9.15 5.59 6.82
N ARG A 4 -8.07 6.25 6.40
CA ARG A 4 -7.98 6.94 5.10
C ARG A 4 -8.19 6.00 3.91
N ASP A 5 -7.47 4.89 3.92
CA ASP A 5 -7.57 3.91 2.83
C ASP A 5 -9.00 3.39 2.72
N ARG A 6 -9.62 3.12 3.87
CA ARG A 6 -11.01 2.67 3.93
C ARG A 6 -11.97 3.70 3.36
N TYR A 7 -11.80 4.98 3.74
CA TYR A 7 -12.66 6.06 3.23
C TYR A 7 -12.60 6.15 1.71
N VAL A 8 -11.38 6.09 1.14
CA VAL A 8 -11.20 6.15 -0.32
C VAL A 8 -11.86 4.96 -1.00
N LEU A 9 -11.62 3.75 -0.51
CA LEU A 9 -12.18 2.53 -1.09
C LEU A 9 -13.72 2.46 -0.98
N ASP A 10 -14.31 3.05 0.03
CA ASP A 10 -15.76 3.04 0.22
C ASP A 10 -16.48 4.11 -0.63
N ASN A 11 -15.78 5.17 -1.09
CA ASN A 11 -16.42 6.32 -1.71
C ASN A 11 -16.05 6.54 -3.18
N PHE A 12 -14.93 6.00 -3.68
CA PHE A 12 -14.43 6.30 -5.03
C PHE A 12 -14.14 5.03 -5.81
N ALA A 13 -14.57 5.00 -7.06
CA ALA A 13 -14.31 3.91 -7.98
C ALA A 13 -13.00 4.11 -8.78
N THR A 14 -12.58 5.35 -8.97
CA THR A 14 -11.40 5.71 -9.77
C THR A 14 -10.47 6.67 -9.01
N VAL A 15 -9.22 6.70 -9.45
CA VAL A 15 -8.22 7.65 -8.93
C VAL A 15 -8.64 9.10 -9.23
N ASP A 16 -9.19 9.36 -10.42
CA ASP A 16 -9.62 10.70 -10.82
C ASP A 16 -10.73 11.24 -9.91
N GLU A 17 -11.72 10.41 -9.57
CA GLU A 17 -12.78 10.78 -8.61
C GLU A 17 -12.20 11.12 -7.24
N ALA A 18 -11.29 10.27 -6.74
CA ALA A 18 -10.66 10.49 -5.46
C ALA A 18 -9.83 11.78 -5.44
N VAL A 19 -9.04 12.04 -6.49
CA VAL A 19 -8.25 13.27 -6.62
C VAL A 19 -9.15 14.50 -6.69
N ALA A 20 -10.21 14.46 -7.49
CA ALA A 20 -11.15 15.58 -7.64
C ALA A 20 -11.85 15.94 -6.32
N GLU A 21 -12.16 14.96 -5.50
CA GLU A 21 -12.85 15.21 -4.23
C GLU A 21 -11.89 15.59 -3.10
N LEU A 22 -10.80 14.84 -2.93
CA LEU A 22 -9.84 15.06 -1.85
C LEU A 22 -9.06 16.36 -2.00
N SER A 23 -8.87 16.86 -3.24
CA SER A 23 -8.24 18.15 -3.49
C SER A 23 -9.02 19.36 -2.96
N LYS A 24 -10.32 19.19 -2.66
CA LYS A 24 -11.15 20.24 -2.07
C LYS A 24 -10.88 20.47 -0.58
N GLU A 25 -10.16 19.55 0.06
CA GLU A 25 -9.82 19.56 1.48
C GLU A 25 -11.04 19.87 2.41
N LEU A 26 -12.21 19.30 2.08
CA LEU A 26 -13.44 19.48 2.88
C LEU A 26 -13.29 18.94 4.30
N PHE A 27 -12.38 18.04 4.51
CA PHE A 27 -11.96 17.50 5.81
C PHE A 27 -10.50 17.06 5.71
N ARG A 28 -9.85 16.93 6.86
CA ARG A 28 -8.51 16.41 6.99
C ARG A 28 -8.53 15.16 7.85
N ILE A 29 -7.83 14.12 7.43
CA ILE A 29 -7.59 12.95 8.26
C ILE A 29 -6.22 13.13 8.89
N ASP A 30 -6.21 13.47 10.16
CA ASP A 30 -4.98 13.64 10.92
C ASP A 30 -4.35 12.28 11.25
N ASP A 31 -3.03 12.25 11.21
CA ASP A 31 -2.27 11.10 11.65
C ASP A 31 -2.20 11.07 13.18
N PRO A 32 -2.42 9.92 13.83
CA PRO A 32 -2.28 9.82 15.25
C PRO A 32 -0.81 10.04 15.66
N ASP A 33 -0.61 10.68 16.78
CA ASP A 33 0.71 10.74 17.40
C ASP A 33 1.18 9.32 17.74
N LEU A 34 2.47 9.05 17.49
CA LEU A 34 3.06 7.78 17.87
C LEU A 34 3.21 7.70 19.40
N PRO A 35 3.18 6.48 19.99
CA PRO A 35 3.32 6.31 21.45
C PRO A 35 4.56 6.94 22.07
N ASN A 36 5.58 7.21 21.26
CA ASN A 36 6.82 7.89 21.68
C ASN A 36 6.78 9.42 21.52
N GLY A 37 5.60 9.99 21.20
CA GLY A 37 5.41 11.42 20.99
C GLY A 37 5.91 11.95 19.64
N ALA A 38 6.45 11.12 18.77
CA ALA A 38 6.79 11.53 17.42
C ALA A 38 5.54 11.64 16.55
N LYS A 39 5.49 12.67 15.70
CA LYS A 39 4.40 12.79 14.72
C LYS A 39 4.55 11.72 13.65
N SER A 40 3.46 11.03 13.37
CA SER A 40 3.34 10.16 12.22
C SER A 40 3.37 11.01 10.94
N THR A 41 4.13 10.58 9.94
CA THR A 41 4.12 11.19 8.61
C THR A 41 3.66 10.13 7.62
N LEU A 42 2.35 9.96 7.52
CA LEU A 42 1.76 8.98 6.61
C LEU A 42 1.47 9.64 5.26
N HIS A 43 1.69 8.88 4.22
CA HIS A 43 1.31 9.20 2.86
C HIS A 43 0.16 8.27 2.44
N LEU A 44 -0.70 8.73 1.55
CA LEU A 44 -1.73 7.90 0.93
C LEU A 44 -1.33 7.67 -0.53
N SER A 45 -1.24 6.41 -0.95
CA SER A 45 -1.08 6.04 -2.35
C SER A 45 -2.28 5.24 -2.80
N ILE A 46 -2.83 5.61 -3.93
CA ILE A 46 -3.97 4.94 -4.55
C ILE A 46 -3.67 4.64 -6.02
N SER A 47 -4.27 3.57 -6.53
CA SER A 47 -4.22 3.21 -7.94
C SER A 47 -5.51 2.52 -8.36
N ASP A 48 -5.82 2.55 -9.65
CA ASP A 48 -7.00 1.89 -10.21
C ASP A 48 -6.67 0.95 -11.37
N SER A 49 -7.69 0.26 -11.87
CA SER A 49 -7.56 -0.75 -12.94
C SER A 49 -7.14 -0.17 -14.30
N THR A 50 -7.17 1.15 -14.47
CA THR A 50 -6.66 1.83 -15.68
C THR A 50 -5.14 2.01 -15.64
N GLY A 51 -4.51 1.76 -14.50
CA GLY A 51 -3.11 2.03 -14.20
C GLY A 51 -2.86 3.49 -13.80
N ASN A 52 -3.91 4.27 -13.55
CA ASN A 52 -3.77 5.59 -12.97
C ASN A 52 -3.41 5.48 -11.48
N SER A 53 -2.65 6.45 -10.97
CA SER A 53 -2.15 6.46 -9.60
C SER A 53 -2.12 7.87 -9.04
N ALA A 54 -2.27 8.00 -7.73
CA ALA A 54 -2.03 9.26 -7.05
C ALA A 54 -1.41 9.05 -5.66
N ILE A 55 -0.57 10.01 -5.27
CA ILE A 55 0.08 10.07 -3.96
C ILE A 55 -0.31 11.38 -3.31
N PHE A 56 -0.81 11.30 -2.09
CA PHE A 56 -1.23 12.44 -1.29
C PHE A 56 -0.31 12.57 -0.09
N GLU A 57 0.30 13.73 0.06
CA GLU A 57 1.21 14.06 1.15
C GLU A 57 0.83 15.40 1.78
N TYR A 58 0.97 15.53 3.10
CA TYR A 58 0.93 16.82 3.77
C TYR A 58 2.34 17.31 4.03
N ILE A 59 2.76 18.34 3.28
CA ILE A 59 4.11 18.94 3.40
C ILE A 59 3.97 20.31 4.04
N ASN A 60 4.52 20.48 5.24
CA ASN A 60 4.38 21.72 6.03
C ASN A 60 2.92 22.16 6.22
N GLY A 61 2.02 21.19 6.35
CA GLY A 61 0.60 21.44 6.55
C GLY A 61 -0.23 21.65 5.28
N ASN A 62 0.40 21.69 4.10
CA ASN A 62 -0.27 21.83 2.83
C ASN A 62 -0.42 20.48 2.13
N LEU A 63 -1.58 20.22 1.55
CA LEU A 63 -1.81 19.03 0.73
C LEU A 63 -1.04 19.16 -0.60
N VAL A 64 -0.24 18.16 -0.90
CA VAL A 64 0.44 17.99 -2.19
C VAL A 64 -0.04 16.69 -2.81
N ILE A 65 -0.48 16.74 -4.06
CA ILE A 65 -1.00 15.59 -4.80
C ILE A 65 -0.10 15.37 -6.02
N HIS A 66 0.51 14.19 -6.08
CA HIS A 66 1.20 13.71 -7.28
C HIS A 66 0.25 12.75 -7.99
N HIS A 67 -0.10 13.02 -9.23
CA HIS A 67 -1.14 12.32 -9.97
C HIS A 67 -0.68 11.95 -11.36
N GLY A 68 -0.80 10.69 -11.70
CA GLY A 68 -0.47 10.16 -13.02
C GLY A 68 0.08 8.74 -12.95
N ARG A 69 0.20 8.11 -14.13
CA ARG A 69 0.69 6.73 -14.25
C ARG A 69 2.11 6.52 -13.76
N ASP A 70 2.89 7.58 -13.66
CA ASP A 70 4.29 7.51 -13.20
C ASP A 70 4.40 7.54 -11.67
N CYS A 71 3.31 7.86 -10.96
CA CYS A 71 3.26 7.90 -9.49
C CYS A 71 3.03 6.51 -8.88
N GLN A 72 3.81 5.51 -9.29
CA GLN A 72 3.58 4.10 -8.94
C GLN A 72 4.23 3.66 -7.63
N ILE A 73 5.16 4.45 -7.09
CA ILE A 73 5.96 4.03 -5.95
C ILE A 73 5.84 5.07 -4.85
N MET A 74 5.58 4.58 -3.66
CA MET A 74 5.59 5.39 -2.46
C MET A 74 6.22 4.60 -1.31
N THR A 75 7.03 5.28 -0.54
CA THR A 75 7.53 4.77 0.74
C THR A 75 7.32 5.83 1.82
N ASN A 76 7.93 5.69 2.98
CA ASN A 76 7.82 6.67 4.06
C ASN A 76 8.62 7.96 3.71
N SER A 77 8.88 8.83 4.71
CA SER A 77 9.71 10.03 4.53
C SER A 77 11.10 9.74 3.95
N PRO A 78 11.67 10.65 3.16
CA PRO A 78 11.24 12.03 2.89
C PRO A 78 10.07 12.12 1.91
N SER A 79 9.64 13.35 1.55
CA SER A 79 8.58 13.59 0.57
C SER A 79 8.88 12.97 -0.78
N TYR A 80 7.84 12.73 -1.56
CA TYR A 80 7.92 12.09 -2.88
C TYR A 80 8.94 12.77 -3.81
N ASP A 81 8.91 14.10 -3.94
CA ASP A 81 9.86 14.84 -4.79
C ASP A 81 11.32 14.61 -4.41
N LYS A 82 11.60 14.54 -3.10
CA LYS A 82 12.95 14.24 -2.62
C LYS A 82 13.36 12.81 -2.92
N GLN A 83 12.43 11.88 -2.84
CA GLN A 83 12.69 10.48 -3.20
C GLN A 83 12.92 10.32 -4.70
N GLN A 84 12.19 11.05 -5.55
CA GLN A 84 12.44 11.11 -6.99
C GLN A 84 13.86 11.63 -7.29
N THR A 85 14.28 12.69 -6.63
CA THR A 85 15.65 13.23 -6.78
C THR A 85 16.73 12.20 -6.44
N LEU A 86 16.50 11.40 -5.38
CA LEU A 86 17.42 10.32 -5.00
C LEU A 86 17.37 9.17 -6.00
N ASP A 87 16.20 8.82 -6.53
CA ASP A 87 16.05 7.80 -7.58
C ASP A 87 16.81 8.20 -8.84
N ASP A 88 16.70 9.46 -9.26
CA ASP A 88 17.44 9.99 -10.41
C ASP A 88 18.96 9.87 -10.21
N TYR A 89 19.47 10.17 -9.01
CA TYR A 89 20.89 9.98 -8.69
C TYR A 89 21.32 8.52 -8.83
N TRP A 90 20.57 7.59 -8.28
CA TRP A 90 20.90 6.16 -8.36
C TRP A 90 20.76 5.59 -9.77
N ASN A 91 19.82 6.11 -10.57
CA ASN A 91 19.69 5.76 -11.98
C ASN A 91 20.94 6.15 -12.79
N GLN A 92 21.61 7.27 -12.43
CA GLN A 92 22.86 7.68 -13.06
C GLN A 92 24.05 6.77 -12.71
N ILE A 93 24.07 6.19 -11.52
CA ILE A 93 25.10 5.23 -11.10
C ILE A 93 24.93 3.89 -11.84
N GLY A 94 23.72 3.54 -12.22
CA GLY A 94 23.38 2.33 -12.95
C GLY A 94 22.89 1.19 -12.05
N GLY A 95 21.58 1.02 -12.02
CA GLY A 95 20.86 0.12 -11.11
C GLY A 95 21.16 -1.38 -11.27
N LEU A 96 21.69 -1.84 -12.40
CA LEU A 96 22.18 -3.23 -12.56
C LEU A 96 23.53 -3.47 -11.91
N ILE A 97 24.29 -2.40 -11.65
CA ILE A 97 25.63 -2.48 -11.06
C ILE A 97 25.53 -2.27 -9.55
N MET A 98 24.72 -1.31 -9.10
CA MET A 98 24.59 -0.96 -7.70
C MET A 98 23.20 -0.41 -7.41
N LEU A 99 22.60 -0.90 -6.31
CA LEU A 99 21.39 -0.36 -5.70
C LEU A 99 21.63 -0.12 -4.21
N PRO A 100 20.99 0.90 -3.60
CA PRO A 100 21.14 1.14 -2.17
C PRO A 100 20.49 0.02 -1.36
N GLY A 101 21.24 -0.55 -0.39
CA GLY A 101 20.85 -1.78 0.30
C GLY A 101 20.24 -1.60 1.69
N THR A 102 20.08 -0.37 2.20
CA THR A 102 19.57 -0.18 3.56
C THR A 102 18.04 -0.32 3.64
N ASN A 103 17.52 -0.38 4.88
CA ASN A 103 16.08 -0.40 5.13
C ASN A 103 15.45 1.02 5.18
N ARG A 104 16.21 2.06 4.90
CA ARG A 104 15.68 3.43 4.83
C ARG A 104 14.63 3.56 3.73
N ALA A 105 13.66 4.44 3.95
CA ALA A 105 12.56 4.64 3.00
C ALA A 105 13.04 5.03 1.61
N SER A 106 14.02 5.95 1.52
CA SER A 106 14.62 6.36 0.25
C SER A 106 15.30 5.22 -0.51
N ASP A 107 16.03 4.36 0.20
CA ASP A 107 16.70 3.21 -0.43
C ASP A 107 15.69 2.15 -0.89
N ARG A 108 14.63 1.96 -0.13
CA ARG A 108 13.53 1.07 -0.52
C ARG A 108 12.77 1.63 -1.73
N PHE A 109 12.60 2.95 -1.81
CA PHE A 109 12.00 3.63 -2.96
C PHE A 109 12.80 3.36 -4.23
N VAL A 110 14.11 3.60 -4.21
CA VAL A 110 15.01 3.36 -5.34
C VAL A 110 14.96 1.89 -5.79
N ARG A 111 15.02 0.95 -4.85
CA ARG A 111 14.90 -0.48 -5.20
C ARG A 111 13.55 -0.82 -5.82
N ALA A 112 12.45 -0.29 -5.27
CA ALA A 112 11.12 -0.49 -5.84
C ALA A 112 11.02 0.07 -7.26
N SER A 113 11.53 1.29 -7.49
CA SER A 113 11.57 1.96 -8.79
C SER A 113 12.32 1.14 -9.82
N PHE A 114 13.51 0.67 -9.47
CA PHE A 114 14.30 -0.16 -10.36
C PHE A 114 13.60 -1.49 -10.67
N TYR A 115 13.17 -2.23 -9.64
CA TYR A 115 12.62 -3.56 -9.84
C TYR A 115 11.28 -3.55 -10.55
N ILE A 116 10.39 -2.59 -10.29
CA ILE A 116 9.10 -2.55 -10.99
C ILE A 116 9.26 -2.29 -12.49
N LYS A 117 10.27 -1.49 -12.87
CA LYS A 117 10.62 -1.24 -14.27
C LYS A 117 11.33 -2.43 -14.92
N ALA A 118 12.07 -3.21 -14.13
CA ALA A 118 12.84 -4.37 -14.61
C ALA A 118 12.00 -5.66 -14.69
N LEU A 119 10.82 -5.71 -14.10
CA LEU A 119 9.94 -6.87 -14.18
C LEU A 119 9.55 -7.17 -15.63
N PRO A 120 9.66 -8.44 -16.08
CA PRO A 120 9.19 -8.83 -17.40
C PRO A 120 7.69 -8.56 -17.56
N GLN A 121 7.31 -8.00 -18.69
CA GLN A 121 5.90 -7.90 -19.05
C GLN A 121 5.38 -9.28 -19.38
N THR A 122 4.23 -9.65 -18.83
CA THR A 122 3.62 -10.97 -19.03
C THR A 122 2.10 -10.84 -19.10
N SER A 123 1.48 -11.71 -19.90
CA SER A 123 0.03 -11.90 -19.92
C SER A 123 -0.44 -12.95 -18.90
N ASP A 124 0.47 -13.72 -18.32
CA ASP A 124 0.16 -14.65 -17.24
C ASP A 124 0.02 -13.89 -15.91
N TYR A 125 -1.21 -13.80 -15.43
CA TYR A 125 -1.53 -13.09 -14.19
C TYR A 125 -0.82 -13.67 -12.96
N ARG A 126 -0.55 -14.99 -12.93
CA ARG A 126 0.15 -15.63 -11.81
C ARG A 126 1.61 -15.17 -11.76
N GLN A 127 2.25 -15.10 -12.92
CA GLN A 127 3.62 -14.57 -13.01
C GLN A 127 3.66 -13.08 -12.65
N ALA A 128 2.68 -12.29 -13.10
CA ALA A 128 2.59 -10.88 -12.76
C ALA A 128 2.46 -10.67 -11.23
N VAL A 129 1.54 -11.37 -10.58
CA VAL A 129 1.35 -11.32 -9.12
C VAL A 129 2.61 -11.78 -8.37
N ALA A 130 3.23 -12.89 -8.80
CA ALA A 130 4.48 -13.38 -8.20
C ALA A 130 5.64 -12.39 -8.36
N GLY A 131 5.73 -11.72 -9.52
CA GLY A 131 6.69 -10.65 -9.78
C GLY A 131 6.52 -9.49 -8.82
N VAL A 132 5.30 -8.99 -8.66
CA VAL A 132 5.00 -7.90 -7.72
C VAL A 132 5.33 -8.32 -6.27
N PHE A 133 4.96 -9.53 -5.84
CA PHE A 133 5.37 -10.03 -4.52
C PHE A 133 6.89 -10.08 -4.35
N SER A 134 7.63 -10.42 -5.39
CA SER A 134 9.09 -10.44 -5.35
C SER A 134 9.66 -9.05 -5.10
N VAL A 135 9.11 -8.01 -5.75
CA VAL A 135 9.48 -6.62 -5.47
C VAL A 135 9.12 -6.23 -4.04
N MET A 136 7.88 -6.52 -3.60
CA MET A 136 7.42 -6.19 -2.25
C MET A 136 8.28 -6.86 -1.16
N ARG A 137 8.72 -8.09 -1.37
CA ARG A 137 9.64 -8.79 -0.45
C ARG A 137 11.02 -8.16 -0.41
N ASN A 138 11.55 -7.72 -1.55
CA ASN A 138 12.84 -7.05 -1.63
C ASN A 138 12.86 -5.71 -0.89
N VAL A 139 11.76 -4.98 -0.90
CA VAL A 139 11.64 -3.67 -0.22
C VAL A 139 11.05 -3.79 1.20
N SER A 140 10.82 -5.00 1.68
CA SER A 140 10.35 -5.26 3.04
C SER A 140 11.48 -5.17 4.05
N VAL A 141 11.13 -4.73 5.26
CA VAL A 141 12.03 -4.80 6.43
C VAL A 141 11.80 -6.13 7.13
N PRO A 142 12.84 -6.95 7.34
CA PRO A 142 12.70 -8.25 7.98
C PRO A 142 12.00 -8.19 9.35
N LEU A 143 11.25 -9.24 9.68
CA LEU A 143 10.52 -9.32 10.95
C LEU A 143 11.47 -9.20 12.14
N GLY A 144 11.11 -8.38 13.12
CA GLY A 144 11.86 -8.17 14.35
C GLY A 144 12.94 -7.10 14.27
N ILE A 145 13.27 -6.59 13.08
CA ILE A 145 14.21 -5.48 12.95
C ILE A 145 13.50 -4.17 13.27
N SER A 146 14.05 -3.45 14.24
CA SER A 146 13.72 -2.05 14.53
C SER A 146 14.97 -1.34 15.03
N ILE A 147 15.09 -0.06 14.69
CA ILE A 147 16.19 0.78 15.14
C ILE A 147 15.58 1.93 15.95
N PRO A 148 15.77 1.98 17.28
CA PRO A 148 15.14 2.99 18.13
C PRO A 148 15.42 4.43 17.71
N SER A 149 16.62 4.71 17.20
CA SER A 149 17.02 6.04 16.71
C SER A 149 16.51 6.35 15.30
N GLN A 150 15.86 5.40 14.62
CA GLN A 150 15.29 5.54 13.29
C GLN A 150 13.88 4.96 13.26
N PRO A 151 12.89 5.66 13.81
CA PRO A 151 11.52 5.14 14.01
C PRO A 151 10.82 4.77 12.70
N ASN A 152 11.30 5.28 11.55
CA ASN A 152 10.79 4.93 10.23
C ASN A 152 11.26 3.55 9.73
N ILE A 153 12.12 2.87 10.49
CA ILE A 153 12.55 1.50 10.19
C ILE A 153 11.82 0.57 11.14
N ALA A 154 10.60 0.24 10.78
CA ALA A 154 9.78 -0.76 11.47
C ALA A 154 9.64 -2.01 10.60
N SER A 155 9.63 -3.18 11.25
CA SER A 155 9.45 -4.46 10.55
C SER A 155 8.16 -4.48 9.74
N THR A 156 8.24 -5.02 8.53
CA THR A 156 7.04 -5.33 7.74
C THR A 156 6.21 -6.39 8.45
N ARG A 157 4.92 -6.14 8.62
CA ARG A 157 3.98 -7.05 9.28
C ARG A 157 3.17 -7.89 8.30
N TRP A 158 2.87 -7.32 7.15
CA TRP A 158 2.16 -8.00 6.05
C TRP A 158 2.53 -7.36 4.71
N ARG A 159 2.20 -8.08 3.64
CA ARG A 159 2.26 -7.59 2.26
C ARG A 159 0.93 -7.89 1.59
N THR A 160 0.52 -7.02 0.70
CA THR A 160 -0.68 -7.22 -0.10
C THR A 160 -0.38 -6.94 -1.56
N VAL A 161 -1.04 -7.67 -2.44
CA VAL A 161 -1.05 -7.41 -3.88
C VAL A 161 -2.49 -7.43 -4.36
N ALA A 162 -2.92 -6.39 -5.05
CA ALA A 162 -4.24 -6.31 -5.65
C ALA A 162 -4.13 -6.53 -7.17
N ASP A 163 -4.65 -7.64 -7.66
CA ASP A 163 -4.90 -7.82 -9.09
C ASP A 163 -6.24 -7.15 -9.43
N GLN A 164 -6.16 -5.88 -9.79
CA GLN A 164 -7.34 -5.05 -10.06
C GLN A 164 -8.10 -5.52 -11.31
N LYS A 165 -7.41 -6.10 -12.28
CA LYS A 165 -8.01 -6.62 -13.51
C LYS A 165 -8.89 -7.83 -13.24
N HIS A 166 -8.41 -8.78 -12.44
CA HIS A 166 -9.16 -10.01 -12.11
C HIS A 166 -9.93 -9.88 -10.81
N ARG A 167 -9.80 -8.75 -10.08
CA ARG A 167 -10.46 -8.48 -8.80
C ARG A 167 -10.10 -9.48 -7.71
N VAL A 168 -8.81 -9.77 -7.57
CA VAL A 168 -8.27 -10.66 -6.55
C VAL A 168 -7.33 -9.91 -5.62
N TYR A 169 -7.56 -9.98 -4.33
CA TYR A 169 -6.75 -9.34 -3.31
C TYR A 169 -5.94 -10.38 -2.54
N TYR A 170 -4.63 -10.36 -2.72
CA TYR A 170 -3.69 -11.28 -2.07
C TYR A 170 -3.15 -10.68 -0.79
N PHE A 171 -2.97 -11.52 0.21
CA PHE A 171 -2.42 -11.16 1.51
C PHE A 171 -1.35 -12.16 1.95
N GLU A 172 -0.20 -11.66 2.39
CA GLU A 172 0.91 -12.41 2.96
C GLU A 172 1.24 -11.85 4.36
N SER A 173 1.04 -12.65 5.40
CA SER A 173 1.51 -12.32 6.74
C SER A 173 3.00 -12.62 6.87
N THR A 174 3.74 -11.77 7.59
CA THR A 174 5.14 -12.09 7.93
C THR A 174 5.25 -13.10 9.07
N LEU A 175 4.14 -13.44 9.72
CA LEU A 175 4.06 -14.44 10.82
C LEU A 175 3.66 -15.83 10.31
N SER A 176 3.37 -15.96 9.00
CA SER A 176 2.99 -17.24 8.38
C SER A 176 3.68 -17.36 7.02
N PRO A 177 4.16 -18.54 6.62
CA PRO A 177 4.71 -18.76 5.28
C PRO A 177 3.64 -18.79 4.20
N ASP A 178 2.35 -18.83 4.58
CA ASP A 178 1.25 -19.03 3.65
C ASP A 178 0.74 -17.70 3.10
N ILE A 179 0.28 -17.74 1.85
CA ILE A 179 -0.43 -16.66 1.18
C ILE A 179 -1.87 -17.09 0.99
N PHE A 180 -2.80 -16.22 1.31
CA PHE A 180 -4.19 -16.37 0.94
C PHE A 180 -4.65 -15.21 0.06
N TRP A 181 -5.79 -15.39 -0.59
CA TRP A 181 -6.41 -14.33 -1.37
C TRP A 181 -7.93 -14.35 -1.18
N ILE A 182 -8.54 -13.24 -1.54
CA ILE A 182 -9.97 -13.10 -1.68
C ILE A 182 -10.25 -12.81 -3.15
N ASP A 183 -10.92 -13.74 -3.81
CA ASP A 183 -11.47 -13.47 -5.14
C ASP A 183 -12.84 -12.77 -4.98
N PHE A 184 -12.89 -11.50 -5.34
CA PHE A 184 -14.09 -10.70 -5.20
C PHE A 184 -15.22 -11.15 -6.10
N ASN A 185 -14.94 -11.93 -7.15
CA ASN A 185 -15.98 -12.51 -7.98
C ASN A 185 -16.77 -13.60 -7.23
N ASN A 186 -16.24 -14.13 -6.13
CA ASN A 186 -16.91 -15.09 -5.25
C ASN A 186 -17.70 -14.42 -4.12
N LEU A 187 -17.80 -13.08 -4.10
CA LEU A 187 -18.53 -12.30 -3.10
C LEU A 187 -19.68 -11.56 -3.75
N ASP A 188 -20.78 -11.43 -3.01
CA ASP A 188 -21.91 -10.60 -3.39
C ASP A 188 -21.75 -9.19 -2.80
N PHE A 189 -21.77 -8.17 -3.65
CA PHE A 189 -21.70 -6.75 -3.32
C PHE A 189 -22.99 -6.01 -3.67
N SER A 190 -24.09 -6.74 -3.92
CA SER A 190 -25.39 -6.10 -4.23
C SER A 190 -25.88 -5.25 -3.05
N THR A 191 -26.68 -4.25 -3.37
CA THR A 191 -27.28 -3.37 -2.36
C THR A 191 -28.11 -4.17 -1.36
N GLY A 192 -27.81 -4.01 -0.09
CA GLY A 192 -28.50 -4.70 1.01
C GLY A 192 -27.81 -5.99 1.49
N GLU A 193 -26.78 -6.45 0.79
CA GLU A 193 -25.97 -7.57 1.28
C GLU A 193 -25.21 -7.23 2.57
N LYS A 194 -24.99 -8.27 3.38
CA LYS A 194 -24.33 -8.13 4.68
C LYS A 194 -22.82 -7.92 4.50
N VAL A 195 -22.28 -7.01 5.29
CA VAL A 195 -20.82 -6.83 5.38
C VAL A 195 -20.18 -8.12 5.88
N LYS A 196 -19.06 -8.48 5.26
CA LYS A 196 -18.28 -9.66 5.63
C LYS A 196 -16.87 -9.27 6.05
N LYS A 197 -16.31 -9.99 7.00
CA LYS A 197 -14.98 -9.78 7.57
C LYS A 197 -14.20 -11.08 7.66
N LEU A 198 -12.91 -11.05 7.32
CA LEU A 198 -11.95 -12.10 7.64
C LEU A 198 -11.09 -11.66 8.82
N THR A 199 -11.11 -12.43 9.93
CA THR A 199 -10.36 -12.09 11.14
C THR A 199 -8.95 -12.67 11.06
N LEU A 200 -7.93 -11.81 11.16
CA LEU A 200 -6.50 -12.19 11.07
C LEU A 200 -5.79 -12.23 12.42
N THR A 201 -6.44 -11.75 13.49
CA THR A 201 -5.79 -11.52 14.81
C THR A 201 -5.82 -12.72 15.74
N THR A 202 -6.49 -13.82 15.38
CA THR A 202 -6.72 -14.98 16.25
C THR A 202 -5.67 -16.08 16.10
N GLY A 203 -4.56 -15.82 15.40
CA GLY A 203 -3.56 -16.84 15.06
C GLY A 203 -4.03 -17.85 14.01
N LYS A 204 -5.19 -17.66 13.40
CA LYS A 204 -5.64 -18.48 12.28
C LYS A 204 -4.74 -18.27 11.08
N ILE A 205 -4.36 -19.35 10.45
CA ILE A 205 -3.60 -19.38 9.20
C ILE A 205 -4.58 -19.68 8.06
N TYR A 206 -4.49 -18.89 7.02
CA TYR A 206 -5.27 -19.08 5.80
C TYR A 206 -4.30 -19.29 4.63
N ALA A 207 -4.65 -20.17 3.72
CA ALA A 207 -3.92 -20.44 2.49
C ALA A 207 -4.92 -20.62 1.33
N GLY A 208 -4.55 -20.16 0.14
CA GLY A 208 -5.42 -20.25 -1.03
C GLY A 208 -6.58 -19.24 -1.00
N ASP A 209 -7.66 -19.53 -1.72
CA ASP A 209 -8.86 -18.68 -1.68
C ASP A 209 -9.57 -18.81 -0.31
N ALA A 210 -9.76 -17.68 0.34
CA ALA A 210 -10.39 -17.58 1.66
C ALA A 210 -11.74 -16.82 1.61
N ALA A 211 -12.33 -16.61 0.44
CA ALA A 211 -13.62 -15.92 0.32
C ALA A 211 -14.73 -16.62 1.12
N ASP A 212 -14.74 -17.94 1.13
CA ASP A 212 -15.69 -18.77 1.90
C ASP A 212 -15.47 -18.77 3.43
N LYS A 213 -14.34 -18.26 3.88
CA LYS A 213 -13.99 -18.13 5.32
C LYS A 213 -14.42 -16.79 5.91
N MET A 214 -14.88 -15.86 5.08
CA MET A 214 -15.37 -14.57 5.55
C MET A 214 -16.68 -14.74 6.32
N GLN A 215 -16.82 -14.02 7.42
CA GLN A 215 -17.97 -14.06 8.29
C GLN A 215 -18.74 -12.77 8.26
N VAL A 216 -20.07 -12.84 8.39
CA VAL A 216 -20.92 -11.66 8.53
C VAL A 216 -20.45 -10.82 9.73
N SER A 217 -20.42 -9.53 9.54
CA SER A 217 -19.96 -8.56 10.54
C SER A 217 -20.82 -7.28 10.46
N GLU A 218 -20.80 -6.51 11.53
CA GLU A 218 -21.31 -5.15 11.49
C GLU A 218 -20.46 -4.28 10.55
N PRO A 219 -21.09 -3.28 9.89
CA PRO A 219 -20.39 -2.29 9.10
C PRO A 219 -19.32 -1.56 9.91
N PHE A 220 -18.25 -1.16 9.23
CA PHE A 220 -17.26 -0.29 9.83
C PHE A 220 -17.85 1.10 10.06
N MET A 221 -17.74 1.61 11.28
CA MET A 221 -18.21 2.94 11.63
C MET A 221 -17.00 3.90 11.65
N PHE A 222 -17.06 4.96 10.83
CA PHE A 222 -16.13 6.07 10.96
C PHE A 222 -16.49 6.87 12.21
N LEU A 223 -15.51 7.15 13.04
CA LEU A 223 -15.68 8.11 14.13
C LEU A 223 -15.57 9.50 13.51
N PHE A 224 -16.64 10.26 13.58
CA PHE A 224 -16.57 11.69 13.25
C PHE A 224 -15.71 12.35 14.33
N GLY A 225 -14.73 13.15 13.90
CA GLY A 225 -13.90 13.90 14.83
C GLY A 225 -14.77 14.81 15.72
N ILE A 226 -14.41 14.86 16.98
CA ILE A 226 -15.00 15.77 17.99
C ILE A 226 -14.37 17.14 17.80
#